data_4f0cc41a7d071b4047a272a1dc680fa0
#
_entry.id   4f0cc41a7d071b4047a272a1dc680fa0
#
_cell.length_a   1.000
_cell.length_b   1.000
_cell.length_c   1.000
_cell.angle_alpha   90.00
_cell.angle_beta   90.00
_cell.angle_gamma   90.00
#
_symmetry.space_group_name_H-M   'P 1'
#
loop_
_entity.id
_entity.type
_entity.pdbx_description
1 polymer ?
#
loop_
_entity_poly.entity_id
_entity_poly.type
_entity_poly.pdbx_seq_one_letter_code
_entity_poly.pdbx_strand_id
1 'polypeptide(L)'
;MVISLKYLFLKYLTGLSALLIVGNYDLVDYGLRMGQGQLKIILNSKKIEKYLNDPTYPDSLKQKIILIQDIKKFTVDSLGFQPSPNYNKLYDQKGKPMMYVVTGCEKY
;
A
#
# COMPACT_ATOMS: atom_id res chain seq x y z
N MET A 1 35.89 7.76 -27.84
CA MET A 1 36.40 8.01 -26.47
C MET A 1 35.30 8.22 -25.45
N VAL A 2 34.28 9.02 -25.73
CA VAL A 2 33.18 9.30 -24.80
C VAL A 2 32.28 8.08 -24.51
N ILE A 3 32.07 7.19 -25.50
CA ILE A 3 31.27 5.97 -25.35
C ILE A 3 31.96 4.98 -24.42
N SER A 4 33.27 4.84 -24.48
CA SER A 4 34.06 3.95 -23.61
C SER A 4 33.96 4.35 -22.14
N LEU A 5 33.98 5.64 -21.83
CA LEU A 5 33.91 6.14 -20.46
C LEU A 5 32.53 5.89 -19.83
N LYS A 6 31.45 6.01 -20.60
CA LYS A 6 30.08 5.71 -20.15
C LYS A 6 29.90 4.21 -19.83
N TYR A 7 30.45 3.32 -20.66
CA TYR A 7 30.42 1.88 -20.40
C TYR A 7 31.24 1.50 -19.18
N LEU A 8 32.38 2.13 -18.97
CA LEU A 8 33.22 1.91 -17.81
C LEU A 8 32.48 2.34 -16.53
N PHE A 9 31.91 3.54 -16.54
CA PHE A 9 31.12 4.05 -15.43
C PHE A 9 29.91 3.15 -15.12
N LEU A 10 29.20 2.66 -16.13
CA LEU A 10 28.06 1.76 -15.96
C LEU A 10 28.49 0.43 -15.33
N LYS A 11 29.63 -0.15 -15.73
CA LYS A 11 30.18 -1.39 -15.13
C LYS A 11 30.52 -1.21 -13.65
N TYR A 12 31.16 -0.11 -13.28
CA TYR A 12 31.47 0.16 -11.87
C TYR A 12 30.22 0.41 -11.05
N LEU A 13 29.25 1.11 -11.61
CA LEU A 13 27.96 1.38 -10.95
C LEU A 13 27.20 0.06 -10.71
N THR A 14 27.13 -0.84 -11.70
CA THR A 14 26.47 -2.15 -11.53
C THR A 14 27.22 -3.05 -10.54
N GLY A 15 28.53 -3.06 -10.57
CA GLY A 15 29.36 -3.80 -9.61
C GLY A 15 29.16 -3.30 -8.17
N LEU A 16 29.17 -1.98 -7.97
CA LEU A 16 28.93 -1.36 -6.67
C LEU A 16 27.51 -1.66 -6.17
N SER A 17 26.49 -1.56 -7.04
CA SER A 17 25.12 -1.89 -6.70
C SER A 17 24.97 -3.35 -6.27
N ALA A 18 25.60 -4.28 -6.98
CA ALA A 18 25.59 -5.70 -6.63
C ALA A 18 26.23 -5.94 -5.26
N LEU A 19 27.37 -5.30 -4.98
CA LEU A 19 28.06 -5.41 -3.69
C LEU A 19 27.20 -4.88 -2.54
N LEU A 20 26.50 -3.75 -2.74
CA LEU A 20 25.58 -3.17 -1.74
C LEU A 20 24.38 -4.10 -1.47
N ILE A 21 23.84 -4.72 -2.50
CA ILE A 21 22.71 -5.67 -2.37
C ILE A 21 23.15 -6.90 -1.56
N VAL A 22 24.29 -7.48 -1.89
CA VAL A 22 24.81 -8.67 -1.20
C VAL A 22 25.20 -8.36 0.24
N GLY A 23 25.82 -7.19 0.48
CA GLY A 23 26.23 -6.76 1.83
C GLY A 23 25.05 -6.36 2.74
N ASN A 24 23.87 -6.10 2.17
CA ASN A 24 22.67 -5.71 2.92
C ASN A 24 21.48 -6.64 2.59
N TYR A 25 21.75 -7.92 2.46
CA TYR A 25 20.74 -8.91 2.04
C TYR A 25 19.46 -8.85 2.89
N ASP A 26 19.58 -8.76 4.20
CA ASP A 26 18.43 -8.71 5.12
C ASP A 26 17.57 -7.48 4.88
N LEU A 27 18.18 -6.34 4.60
CA LEU A 27 17.47 -5.10 4.29
C LEU A 27 16.75 -5.18 2.95
N VAL A 28 17.40 -5.79 1.96
CA VAL A 28 16.81 -6.02 0.63
C VAL A 28 15.65 -7.00 0.71
N ASP A 29 15.79 -8.12 1.41
CA ASP A 29 14.72 -9.10 1.62
C ASP A 29 13.52 -8.47 2.36
N TYR A 30 13.78 -7.68 3.40
CA TYR A 30 12.75 -6.91 4.09
C TYR A 30 12.01 -5.96 3.15
N GLY A 31 12.74 -5.19 2.35
CA GLY A 31 12.16 -4.26 1.38
C GLY A 31 11.30 -4.96 0.32
N LEU A 32 11.76 -6.09 -0.18
CA LEU A 32 11.02 -6.92 -1.15
C LEU A 32 9.73 -7.48 -0.54
N ARG A 33 9.77 -8.00 0.68
CA ARG A 33 8.58 -8.50 1.40
C ARG A 33 7.57 -7.39 1.66
N MET A 34 8.02 -6.22 2.08
CA MET A 34 7.17 -5.04 2.28
C MET A 34 6.53 -4.58 0.97
N GLY A 35 7.32 -4.48 -0.10
CA GLY A 35 6.85 -4.13 -1.44
C GLY A 35 5.83 -5.13 -1.99
N GLN A 36 6.08 -6.42 -1.83
CA GLN A 36 5.15 -7.48 -2.24
C GLN A 36 3.83 -7.42 -1.47
N GLY A 37 3.88 -7.17 -0.15
CA GLY A 37 2.68 -6.98 0.66
C GLY A 37 1.85 -5.79 0.18
N GLN A 38 2.48 -4.66 -0.09
CA GLN A 38 1.82 -3.46 -0.59
C GLN A 38 1.23 -3.67 -1.99
N LEU A 39 1.97 -4.29 -2.90
CA LEU A 39 1.47 -4.63 -4.23
C LEU A 39 0.25 -5.53 -4.17
N LYS A 40 0.23 -6.53 -3.29
CA LYS A 40 -0.91 -7.42 -3.10
C LYS A 40 -2.16 -6.65 -2.70
N ILE A 41 -2.04 -5.67 -1.81
CA ILE A 41 -3.16 -4.81 -1.39
C ILE A 41 -3.65 -3.98 -2.57
N ILE A 42 -2.76 -3.32 -3.29
CA ILE A 42 -3.10 -2.43 -4.41
C ILE A 42 -3.77 -3.22 -5.54
N LEU A 43 -3.20 -4.36 -5.93
CA LEU A 43 -3.71 -5.17 -7.03
C LEU A 43 -5.05 -5.86 -6.71
N ASN A 44 -5.28 -6.23 -5.45
CA ASN A 44 -6.51 -6.88 -5.01
C ASN A 44 -7.57 -5.90 -4.48
N SER A 45 -7.27 -4.61 -4.41
CA SER A 45 -8.26 -3.58 -4.08
C SER A 45 -9.28 -3.44 -5.20
N LYS A 46 -10.56 -3.50 -4.86
CA LYS A 46 -11.68 -3.33 -5.79
C LYS A 46 -12.43 -2.05 -5.47
N LYS A 47 -13.10 -1.48 -6.48
CA LYS A 47 -14.01 -0.34 -6.28
C LYS A 47 -15.14 -0.72 -5.32
N ILE A 48 -15.54 0.22 -4.49
CA ILE A 48 -16.60 0.04 -3.48
C ILE A 48 -17.92 -0.41 -4.11
N GLU A 49 -18.28 0.15 -5.26
CA GLU A 49 -19.50 -0.20 -5.99
C GLU A 49 -19.57 -1.71 -6.30
N LYS A 50 -18.43 -2.35 -6.53
CA LYS A 50 -18.36 -3.79 -6.81
C LYS A 50 -18.78 -4.63 -5.60
N TYR A 51 -18.46 -4.18 -4.39
CA TYR A 51 -18.90 -4.85 -3.16
C TYR A 51 -20.36 -4.57 -2.82
N LEU A 52 -20.86 -3.36 -3.09
CA LEU A 52 -22.25 -3.00 -2.86
C LEU A 52 -23.20 -3.78 -3.78
N ASN A 53 -22.79 -4.03 -5.03
CA ASN A 53 -23.57 -4.77 -6.01
C ASN A 53 -23.41 -6.31 -5.91
N ASP A 54 -22.51 -6.79 -5.06
CA ASP A 54 -22.28 -8.23 -4.89
C ASP A 54 -23.34 -8.81 -3.92
N PRO A 55 -24.23 -9.71 -4.36
CA PRO A 55 -25.24 -10.30 -3.50
C PRO A 55 -24.65 -11.25 -2.44
N THR A 56 -23.42 -11.74 -2.64
CA THR A 56 -22.75 -12.65 -1.71
C THR A 56 -22.01 -11.92 -0.59
N TYR A 57 -21.84 -10.60 -0.71
CA TYR A 57 -21.13 -9.81 0.29
C TYR A 57 -22.04 -9.49 1.49
N PRO A 58 -21.58 -9.67 2.75
CA PRO A 58 -22.42 -9.51 3.93
C PRO A 58 -23.05 -8.13 4.06
N ASP A 59 -24.36 -8.06 4.34
CA ASP A 59 -25.09 -6.81 4.44
C ASP A 59 -24.58 -5.89 5.56
N SER A 60 -24.12 -6.47 6.67
CA SER A 60 -23.50 -5.72 7.76
C SER A 60 -22.24 -4.94 7.31
N LEU A 61 -21.48 -5.51 6.39
CA LEU A 61 -20.29 -4.85 5.82
C LEU A 61 -20.69 -3.82 4.76
N LYS A 62 -21.75 -4.06 3.98
CA LYS A 62 -22.30 -3.07 3.05
C LYS A 62 -22.78 -1.82 3.78
N GLN A 63 -23.47 -1.96 4.91
CA GLN A 63 -23.89 -0.83 5.73
C GLN A 63 -22.70 0.01 6.22
N LYS A 64 -21.61 -0.63 6.63
CA LYS A 64 -20.38 0.08 7.01
C LYS A 64 -19.76 0.85 5.84
N ILE A 65 -19.78 0.27 4.65
CA ILE A 65 -19.29 0.92 3.44
C ILE A 65 -20.14 2.15 3.13
N ILE A 66 -21.45 2.05 3.21
CA ILE A 66 -22.39 3.17 2.99
C ILE A 66 -22.10 4.28 4.00
N LEU A 67 -21.97 3.93 5.28
CA LEU A 67 -21.65 4.91 6.33
C LEU A 67 -20.33 5.65 6.03
N ILE A 68 -19.29 4.94 5.56
CA ILE A 68 -18.02 5.58 5.18
C ILE A 68 -18.22 6.56 4.02
N GLN A 69 -19.08 6.25 3.04
CA GLN A 69 -19.38 7.15 1.94
C GLN A 69 -20.15 8.39 2.43
N ASP A 70 -21.10 8.23 3.34
CA ASP A 70 -21.86 9.33 3.93
C ASP A 70 -20.95 10.25 4.75
N ILE A 71 -20.05 9.69 5.56
CA ILE A 71 -19.03 10.46 6.29
C ILE A 71 -18.14 11.23 5.31
N LYS A 72 -17.67 10.60 4.24
CA LYS A 72 -16.86 11.26 3.22
C LYS A 72 -17.61 12.42 2.57
N LYS A 73 -18.87 12.23 2.22
CA LYS A 73 -19.72 13.28 1.66
C LYS A 73 -19.89 14.44 2.66
N PHE A 74 -20.17 14.13 3.92
CA PHE A 74 -20.28 15.13 4.98
C PHE A 74 -19.00 15.95 5.15
N THR A 75 -17.83 15.32 5.10
CA THR A 75 -16.55 16.04 5.23
C THR A 75 -16.33 17.04 4.10
N VAL A 76 -16.74 16.72 2.88
CA VAL A 76 -16.64 17.64 1.74
C VAL A 76 -17.68 18.73 1.82
N ASP A 77 -18.97 18.36 2.02
CA ASP A 77 -20.10 19.30 1.92
C ASP A 77 -20.20 20.22 3.13
N SER A 78 -19.90 19.73 4.34
CA SER A 78 -20.12 20.46 5.59
C SER A 78 -18.84 20.96 6.24
N LEU A 79 -17.72 20.27 6.09
CA LEU A 79 -16.45 20.64 6.70
C LEU A 79 -15.49 21.33 5.72
N GLY A 80 -15.84 21.43 4.43
CA GLY A 80 -15.05 22.13 3.42
C GLY A 80 -13.76 21.42 3.00
N PHE A 81 -13.68 20.09 3.23
CA PHE A 81 -12.52 19.32 2.75
C PHE A 81 -12.51 19.24 1.23
N GLN A 82 -11.31 19.21 0.66
CA GLN A 82 -11.16 19.02 -0.78
C GLN A 82 -11.59 17.60 -1.18
N PRO A 83 -12.35 17.46 -2.29
CA PRO A 83 -12.71 16.15 -2.83
C PRO A 83 -11.45 15.31 -3.11
N SER A 84 -11.43 14.08 -2.66
CA SER A 84 -10.28 13.18 -2.80
C SER A 84 -10.73 11.83 -3.36
N PRO A 85 -9.92 11.18 -4.23
CA PRO A 85 -10.19 9.82 -4.69
C PRO A 85 -9.94 8.76 -3.61
N ASN A 86 -9.46 9.16 -2.42
CA ASN A 86 -9.22 8.26 -1.31
C ASN A 86 -10.54 7.60 -0.86
N TYR A 87 -10.42 6.39 -0.32
CA TYR A 87 -11.57 5.59 0.15
C TYR A 87 -12.58 5.17 -0.94
N ASN A 88 -12.20 5.23 -2.22
CA ASN A 88 -13.04 4.73 -3.32
C ASN A 88 -12.79 3.24 -3.63
N LYS A 89 -11.74 2.67 -3.04
CA LYS A 89 -11.38 1.26 -3.18
C LYS A 89 -11.31 0.59 -1.82
N LEU A 90 -11.66 -0.68 -1.78
CA LEU A 90 -11.61 -1.51 -0.59
C LEU A 90 -10.79 -2.77 -0.89
N TYR A 91 -9.92 -3.16 0.03
CA TYR A 91 -9.27 -4.46 0.07
C TYR A 91 -9.95 -5.33 1.13
N ASP A 92 -10.58 -6.42 0.69
CA ASP A 92 -11.21 -7.37 1.62
C ASP A 92 -10.17 -8.31 2.21
N GLN A 93 -9.92 -8.18 3.49
CA GLN A 93 -8.96 -8.99 4.25
C GLN A 93 -9.48 -10.38 4.62
N LYS A 94 -10.77 -10.65 4.40
CA LYS A 94 -11.43 -11.92 4.76
C LYS A 94 -11.19 -12.31 6.23
N GLY A 95 -11.23 -11.31 7.12
CA GLY A 95 -11.02 -11.49 8.56
C GLY A 95 -9.57 -11.76 8.99
N LYS A 96 -8.59 -11.68 8.09
CA LYS A 96 -7.17 -11.85 8.43
C LYS A 96 -6.55 -10.51 8.80
N PRO A 97 -5.74 -10.43 9.86
CA PRO A 97 -5.03 -9.21 10.19
C PRO A 97 -4.03 -8.87 9.06
N MET A 98 -3.98 -7.60 8.70
CA MET A 98 -3.10 -7.10 7.64
C MET A 98 -1.74 -6.69 8.18
N MET A 99 -1.72 -6.24 9.43
CA MET A 99 -0.53 -5.69 10.08
C MET A 99 -0.63 -5.90 11.58
N TYR A 100 0.49 -6.18 12.23
CA TYR A 100 0.65 -6.15 13.68
C TYR A 100 1.49 -4.93 14.05
N VAL A 101 1.02 -4.14 14.99
CA VAL A 101 1.77 -3.01 15.52
C VAL A 101 2.14 -3.32 16.95
N VAL A 102 3.44 -3.28 17.25
CA VAL A 102 3.96 -3.40 18.61
C VAL A 102 4.39 -2.01 19.06
N THR A 103 3.80 -1.53 20.13
CA THR A 103 4.16 -0.26 20.74
C THR A 103 4.77 -0.51 22.11
N GLY A 104 5.84 0.21 22.41
CA GLY A 104 6.48 0.21 23.73
C GLY A 104 6.65 1.64 24.23
N CYS A 105 6.49 1.86 25.50
CA CYS A 105 6.81 3.13 26.16
C CYS A 105 7.74 2.86 27.35
N GLU A 106 8.59 3.83 27.64
CA GLU A 106 9.41 3.81 28.84
C GLU A 106 8.53 3.95 30.08
N LYS A 107 8.94 3.26 31.15
CA LYS A 107 8.31 3.43 32.46
C LYS A 107 8.82 4.75 33.02
N TYR A 108 7.90 5.65 33.45
CA TYR A 108 8.30 6.89 34.10
C TYR A 108 9.14 6.64 35.35
#